data_ea70bbed4bc3a40e72e95878b1a82b73
#
_entry.id   ea70bbed4bc3a40e72e95878b1a82b73
#
_cell.length_a   1.000
_cell.length_b   1.000
_cell.length_c   1.000
_cell.angle_alpha   90.00
_cell.angle_beta   90.00
_cell.angle_gamma   90.00
#
_symmetry.space_group_name_H-M   'P 1'
#
loop_
_entity.id
_entity.type
_entity.pdbx_description
1 polymer ?
#
loop_
_entity_poly.entity_id
_entity_poly.type
_entity_poly.pdbx_seq_one_letter_code
_entity_poly.pdbx_strand_id
1 'polypeptide(L)'
;MTTRKIKTKVFGEKCSLEIMDFTKADGKKWKSTFDLWRGLKMGMRDYKSREPNFPEGLSEVAFCLWSGSSRFISAYGLSNTSFDTFNTKTGKAEQIKACSVENDLTSFGPRSKWDDLYFLDFYNDGKVDGRFDIYHIPSKLIYENRVNKNQIFKDQQGEKRRPRFCIKKDIIAKNKLKPIATKVKVW
;
A
#
# COMPACT_ATOMS: atom_id res chain seq x y z
N MET A 1 2.34 11.66 -15.78
CA MET A 1 1.82 12.06 -14.46
C MET A 1 1.14 13.41 -14.58
N THR A 2 -0.10 13.53 -14.09
CA THR A 2 -0.87 14.78 -14.10
C THR A 2 -1.62 14.94 -12.79
N THR A 3 -1.48 16.09 -12.14
CA THR A 3 -2.21 16.41 -10.89
C THR A 3 -3.48 17.16 -11.23
N ARG A 4 -4.60 16.81 -10.59
CA ARG A 4 -5.89 17.49 -10.75
C ARG A 4 -6.69 17.50 -9.45
N LYS A 5 -7.64 18.43 -9.37
CA LYS A 5 -8.60 18.51 -8.26
C LYS A 5 -9.96 17.97 -8.70
N ILE A 6 -10.61 17.21 -7.83
CA ILE A 6 -11.94 16.68 -8.04
C ILE A 6 -12.83 16.95 -6.84
N LYS A 7 -14.11 17.24 -7.07
CA LYS A 7 -15.14 17.28 -6.02
C LYS A 7 -15.82 15.93 -5.95
N THR A 8 -15.86 15.32 -4.77
CA THR A 8 -16.38 13.96 -4.57
C THR A 8 -16.93 13.78 -3.15
N LYS A 9 -17.30 12.53 -2.84
CA LYS A 9 -17.59 12.09 -1.46
C LYS A 9 -16.63 10.97 -1.10
N VAL A 10 -16.05 11.04 0.11
CA VAL A 10 -15.20 10.01 0.69
C VAL A 10 -15.71 9.74 2.09
N PHE A 11 -15.96 8.48 2.43
CA PHE A 11 -16.54 8.07 3.73
C PHE A 11 -17.84 8.79 4.09
N GLY A 12 -18.62 9.22 3.08
CA GLY A 12 -19.86 9.98 3.25
C GLY A 12 -19.69 11.52 3.32
N GLU A 13 -18.48 12.02 3.47
CA GLU A 13 -18.17 13.45 3.54
C GLU A 13 -17.96 14.05 2.15
N LYS A 14 -18.60 15.20 1.85
CA LYS A 14 -18.34 15.99 0.63
C LYS A 14 -16.99 16.67 0.76
N CYS A 15 -16.10 16.49 -0.20
CA CYS A 15 -14.75 17.03 -0.16
C CYS A 15 -14.22 17.38 -1.55
N SER A 16 -13.10 18.09 -1.58
CA SER A 16 -12.26 18.28 -2.77
C SER A 16 -10.97 17.53 -2.56
N LEU A 17 -10.65 16.59 -3.45
CA LEU A 17 -9.39 15.86 -3.44
C LEU A 17 -8.44 16.41 -4.50
N GLU A 18 -7.18 16.52 -4.14
CA GLU A 18 -6.08 16.66 -5.08
C GLU A 18 -5.46 15.29 -5.28
N ILE A 19 -5.44 14.82 -6.52
CA ILE A 19 -5.01 13.47 -6.90
C ILE A 19 -4.03 13.53 -8.06
N MET A 20 -3.19 12.51 -8.18
CA MET A 20 -2.23 12.36 -9.28
C MET A 20 -2.58 11.12 -10.10
N ASP A 21 -2.78 11.33 -11.40
CA ASP A 21 -3.03 10.28 -12.38
C ASP A 21 -1.73 9.86 -13.06
N PHE A 22 -1.66 8.59 -13.45
CA PHE A 22 -0.52 7.98 -14.13
C PHE A 22 -0.94 7.38 -15.46
N THR A 23 -0.02 7.37 -16.41
CA THR A 23 -0.14 6.75 -17.73
C THR A 23 0.86 5.60 -17.87
N LYS A 24 0.69 4.73 -18.84
CA LYS A 24 1.67 3.66 -19.14
C LYS A 24 3.10 4.19 -19.35
N ALA A 25 3.24 5.39 -19.89
CA ALA A 25 4.56 6.02 -20.10
C ALA A 25 5.30 6.27 -18.77
N ASP A 26 4.58 6.49 -17.68
CA ASP A 26 5.17 6.71 -16.34
C ASP A 26 5.77 5.43 -15.75
N GLY A 27 5.42 4.25 -16.27
CA GLY A 27 5.99 2.97 -15.86
C GLY A 27 7.50 2.89 -16.04
N LYS A 28 8.04 3.48 -17.12
CA LYS A 28 9.50 3.54 -17.33
C LYS A 28 10.19 4.36 -16.24
N LYS A 29 9.62 5.51 -15.87
CA LYS A 29 10.15 6.34 -14.79
C LYS A 29 10.06 5.62 -13.44
N TRP A 30 8.93 4.95 -13.18
CA TRP A 30 8.78 4.11 -12.00
C TRP A 30 9.88 3.05 -11.93
N LYS A 31 10.13 2.33 -13.02
CA LYS A 31 11.16 1.28 -13.08
C LYS A 31 12.57 1.84 -12.80
N SER A 32 12.93 2.98 -13.39
CA SER A 32 14.23 3.62 -13.12
C SER A 32 14.36 3.98 -11.64
N THR A 33 13.30 4.52 -11.01
CA THR A 33 13.32 4.88 -9.58
C THR A 33 13.41 3.61 -8.70
N PHE A 34 12.69 2.55 -9.07
CA PHE A 34 12.80 1.25 -8.41
C PHE A 34 14.22 0.69 -8.48
N ASP A 35 14.88 0.76 -9.63
CA ASP A 35 16.25 0.26 -9.81
C ASP A 35 17.27 1.03 -8.97
N LEU A 36 17.10 2.34 -8.83
CA LEU A 36 17.94 3.17 -7.92
C LEU A 36 17.75 2.74 -6.46
N TRP A 37 16.51 2.56 -6.01
CA TRP A 37 16.25 2.04 -4.66
C TRP A 37 16.85 0.65 -4.46
N ARG A 38 16.67 -0.25 -5.44
CA ARG A 38 17.22 -1.61 -5.40
C ARG A 38 18.75 -1.59 -5.35
N GLY A 39 19.40 -0.74 -6.14
CA GLY A 39 20.85 -0.55 -6.13
C GLY A 39 21.34 -0.09 -4.74
N LEU A 40 20.68 0.90 -4.15
CA LEU A 40 20.97 1.35 -2.79
C LEU A 40 20.81 0.21 -1.77
N LYS A 41 19.69 -0.54 -1.85
CA LYS A 41 19.42 -1.69 -0.99
C LYS A 41 20.54 -2.73 -1.04
N MET A 42 21.01 -3.08 -2.24
CA MET A 42 22.09 -4.05 -2.42
C MET A 42 23.43 -3.51 -1.88
N GLY A 43 23.78 -2.27 -2.17
CA GLY A 43 25.01 -1.66 -1.65
C GLY A 43 25.03 -1.59 -0.11
N MET A 44 23.91 -1.28 0.54
CA MET A 44 23.82 -1.29 2.01
C MET A 44 24.00 -2.70 2.60
N ARG A 45 23.52 -3.73 1.89
CA ARG A 45 23.73 -5.13 2.27
C ARG A 45 25.22 -5.50 2.23
N ASP A 46 25.94 -5.07 1.18
CA ASP A 46 27.39 -5.32 1.06
C ASP A 46 28.18 -4.71 2.23
N TYR A 47 27.73 -3.56 2.72
CA TYR A 47 28.27 -2.94 3.93
C TYR A 47 27.80 -3.59 5.25
N LYS A 48 27.02 -4.69 5.19
CA LYS A 48 26.37 -5.33 6.35
C LYS A 48 25.56 -4.34 7.20
N SER A 49 25.01 -3.33 6.54
CA SER A 49 24.20 -2.29 7.16
C SER A 49 22.72 -2.55 6.97
N ARG A 50 21.88 -1.81 7.72
CA ARG A 50 20.42 -1.90 7.56
C ARG A 50 20.01 -1.49 6.15
N GLU A 51 19.28 -2.36 5.48
CA GLU A 51 18.71 -2.09 4.16
C GLU A 51 17.58 -1.04 4.26
N PRO A 52 17.45 -0.14 3.26
CA PRO A 52 16.33 0.79 3.22
C PRO A 52 15.00 0.05 3.03
N ASN A 53 13.99 0.48 3.78
CA ASN A 53 12.63 -0.03 3.59
C ASN A 53 12.15 0.23 2.15
N PHE A 54 11.15 -0.56 1.71
CA PHE A 54 10.49 -0.28 0.43
C PHE A 54 9.75 1.06 0.53
N PRO A 55 9.99 2.02 -0.38
CA PRO A 55 9.34 3.32 -0.32
C PRO A 55 7.83 3.21 -0.58
N GLU A 56 7.01 3.75 0.33
CA GLU A 56 5.55 3.75 0.21
C GLU A 56 5.10 4.33 -1.13
N GLY A 57 5.66 5.48 -1.55
CA GLY A 57 5.33 6.09 -2.83
C GLY A 57 5.58 5.20 -4.05
N LEU A 58 6.57 4.27 -4.01
CA LEU A 58 6.78 3.33 -5.11
C LEU A 58 5.67 2.28 -5.18
N SER A 59 5.18 1.77 -4.03
CA SER A 59 4.07 0.81 -4.02
C SER A 59 2.76 1.45 -4.45
N GLU A 60 2.48 2.67 -3.99
CA GLU A 60 1.28 3.44 -4.35
C GLU A 60 1.23 3.71 -5.87
N VAL A 61 2.35 4.18 -6.45
CA VAL A 61 2.46 4.43 -7.89
C VAL A 61 2.35 3.14 -8.70
N ALA A 62 2.98 2.04 -8.26
CA ALA A 62 2.85 0.73 -8.91
C ALA A 62 1.38 0.27 -8.94
N PHE A 63 0.68 0.43 -7.83
CA PHE A 63 -0.74 0.12 -7.75
C PHE A 63 -1.57 1.01 -8.70
N CYS A 64 -1.35 2.32 -8.72
CA CYS A 64 -2.04 3.24 -9.64
C CYS A 64 -1.82 2.87 -11.12
N LEU A 65 -0.59 2.54 -11.49
CA LEU A 65 -0.24 2.11 -12.85
C LEU A 65 -0.95 0.82 -13.28
N TRP A 66 -1.21 -0.08 -12.33
CA TRP A 66 -1.91 -1.33 -12.59
C TRP A 66 -3.43 -1.15 -12.57
N SER A 67 -3.98 -0.51 -11.53
CA SER A 67 -5.43 -0.42 -11.28
C SER A 67 -6.12 0.69 -12.07
N GLY A 68 -5.38 1.74 -12.46
CA GLY A 68 -5.93 2.98 -12.97
C GLY A 68 -6.53 3.89 -11.89
N SER A 69 -6.30 3.60 -10.60
CA SER A 69 -6.60 4.51 -9.50
C SER A 69 -5.63 5.69 -9.51
N SER A 70 -6.00 6.77 -8.82
CA SER A 70 -5.17 7.97 -8.69
C SER A 70 -4.51 8.00 -7.32
N ARG A 71 -3.24 8.42 -7.24
CA ARG A 71 -2.56 8.63 -5.97
C ARG A 71 -3.16 9.83 -5.25
N PHE A 72 -3.48 9.68 -3.97
CA PHE A 72 -3.96 10.78 -3.13
C PHE A 72 -2.80 11.72 -2.78
N ILE A 73 -3.04 13.03 -2.84
CA ILE A 73 -2.07 14.07 -2.46
C ILE A 73 -2.58 14.85 -1.26
N SER A 74 -3.76 15.44 -1.38
CA SER A 74 -4.35 16.27 -0.34
C SER A 74 -5.87 16.32 -0.43
N ALA A 75 -6.53 16.77 0.65
CA ALA A 75 -7.97 16.99 0.65
C ALA A 75 -8.33 18.27 1.38
N TYR A 76 -9.44 18.88 0.95
CA TYR A 76 -10.15 19.94 1.66
C TYR A 76 -11.56 19.46 2.00
N GLY A 77 -12.00 19.67 3.24
CA GLY A 77 -13.32 19.26 3.72
C GLY A 77 -13.47 17.78 4.03
N LEU A 78 -12.36 17.08 4.30
CA LEU A 78 -12.34 15.67 4.69
C LEU A 78 -11.68 15.51 6.07
N SER A 79 -12.36 14.86 6.99
CA SER A 79 -11.89 14.65 8.37
C SER A 79 -10.80 13.60 8.49
N ASN A 80 -10.78 12.62 7.57
CA ASN A 80 -9.81 11.53 7.55
C ASN A 80 -9.14 11.39 6.18
N THR A 81 -7.82 11.59 6.14
CA THR A 81 -6.98 11.57 4.94
C THR A 81 -5.93 10.45 4.98
N SER A 82 -6.20 9.37 5.68
CA SER A 82 -5.22 8.30 5.93
C SER A 82 -5.20 7.18 4.89
N PHE A 83 -5.81 7.38 3.72
CA PHE A 83 -5.74 6.47 2.58
C PHE A 83 -4.65 6.92 1.58
N ASP A 84 -4.22 6.00 0.72
CA ASP A 84 -3.06 6.22 -0.16
C ASP A 84 -3.48 6.52 -1.61
N THR A 85 -4.56 5.89 -2.08
CA THR A 85 -5.07 6.05 -3.45
C THR A 85 -6.59 6.20 -3.47
N PHE A 86 -7.11 6.78 -4.55
CA PHE A 86 -8.54 6.97 -4.75
C PHE A 86 -8.97 6.43 -6.11
N ASN A 87 -9.93 5.53 -6.11
CA ASN A 87 -10.51 5.00 -7.33
C ASN A 87 -11.66 5.92 -7.80
N THR A 88 -11.40 6.73 -8.80
CA THR A 88 -12.38 7.71 -9.31
C THR A 88 -13.59 7.08 -9.99
N LYS A 89 -13.51 5.82 -10.40
CA LYS A 89 -14.64 5.10 -11.03
C LYS A 89 -15.61 4.56 -10.00
N THR A 90 -15.10 4.08 -8.86
CA THR A 90 -15.93 3.46 -7.81
C THR A 90 -16.19 4.41 -6.63
N GLY A 91 -15.45 5.53 -6.54
CA GLY A 91 -15.53 6.47 -5.41
C GLY A 91 -14.90 5.93 -4.12
N LYS A 92 -14.04 4.93 -4.19
CA LYS A 92 -13.45 4.25 -3.04
C LYS A 92 -12.07 4.80 -2.68
N ALA A 93 -11.85 5.00 -1.37
CA ALA A 93 -10.54 5.28 -0.78
C ALA A 93 -9.80 3.96 -0.54
N GLU A 94 -8.57 3.84 -1.03
CA GLU A 94 -7.82 2.60 -1.03
C GLU A 94 -6.54 2.76 -0.21
N GLN A 95 -6.26 1.77 0.65
CA GLN A 95 -5.02 1.67 1.42
C GLN A 95 -4.08 0.70 0.73
N ILE A 96 -2.84 1.12 0.52
CA ILE A 96 -1.81 0.28 -0.11
C ILE A 96 -0.77 -0.10 0.92
N LYS A 97 -0.48 -1.39 1.02
CA LYS A 97 0.61 -1.94 1.81
C LYS A 97 1.49 -2.79 0.92
N ALA A 98 2.79 -2.81 1.20
CA ALA A 98 3.72 -3.59 0.39
C ALA A 98 4.83 -4.18 1.26
N CYS A 99 5.46 -5.25 0.76
CA CYS A 99 6.69 -5.80 1.31
C CYS A 99 7.73 -6.04 0.21
N SER A 100 9.00 -5.99 0.59
CA SER A 100 10.15 -6.40 -0.26
C SER A 100 11.07 -7.36 0.47
N VAL A 101 10.63 -7.88 1.60
CA VAL A 101 11.29 -8.90 2.42
C VAL A 101 10.25 -9.91 2.90
N GLU A 102 10.68 -11.12 3.26
CA GLU A 102 9.77 -12.23 3.54
C GLU A 102 8.83 -12.00 4.72
N ASN A 103 9.35 -11.51 5.82
CA ASN A 103 8.61 -11.32 7.08
C ASN A 103 8.50 -9.85 7.46
N ASP A 104 8.07 -9.02 6.53
CA ASP A 104 7.95 -7.57 6.77
C ASP A 104 6.81 -7.25 7.74
N LEU A 105 7.10 -6.39 8.71
CA LEU A 105 6.11 -5.91 9.66
C LEU A 105 5.44 -4.65 9.12
N THR A 106 4.21 -4.81 8.68
CA THR A 106 3.38 -3.70 8.23
C THR A 106 2.82 -2.94 9.43
N SER A 107 2.90 -1.62 9.38
CA SER A 107 2.33 -0.70 10.38
C SER A 107 1.11 0.02 9.84
N PHE A 108 0.10 0.20 10.70
CA PHE A 108 -1.08 1.00 10.39
C PHE A 108 -1.15 2.21 11.32
N GLY A 109 -1.57 3.34 10.77
CA GLY A 109 -1.81 4.52 11.60
C GLY A 109 -3.00 4.33 12.55
N PRO A 110 -3.03 5.04 13.69
CA PRO A 110 -4.13 4.90 14.67
C PRO A 110 -5.47 5.41 14.13
N ARG A 111 -5.46 6.19 13.07
CA ARG A 111 -6.67 6.70 12.40
C ARG A 111 -6.85 6.11 10.99
N SER A 112 -6.06 5.08 10.62
CA SER A 112 -6.16 4.48 9.28
C SER A 112 -7.58 4.01 9.00
N LYS A 113 -8.15 4.52 7.91
CA LYS A 113 -9.49 4.22 7.43
C LYS A 113 -9.45 4.12 5.91
N TRP A 114 -10.10 3.10 5.37
CA TRP A 114 -10.15 2.81 3.94
C TRP A 114 -11.43 2.07 3.59
N ASP A 115 -11.81 2.07 2.32
CA ASP A 115 -12.86 1.21 1.78
C ASP A 115 -12.30 -0.14 1.33
N ASP A 116 -11.17 -0.11 0.62
CA ASP A 116 -10.45 -1.30 0.16
C ASP A 116 -8.99 -1.26 0.60
N LEU A 117 -8.44 -2.43 0.96
CA LEU A 117 -7.01 -2.60 1.28
C LEU A 117 -6.38 -3.56 0.29
N TYR A 118 -5.25 -3.13 -0.27
CA TYR A 118 -4.43 -3.95 -1.17
C TYR A 118 -3.04 -4.16 -0.60
N PHE A 119 -2.54 -5.38 -0.77
CA PHE A 119 -1.17 -5.73 -0.39
C PHE A 119 -0.39 -6.15 -1.63
N LEU A 120 0.76 -5.51 -1.84
CA LEU A 120 1.67 -5.76 -2.95
C LEU A 120 2.91 -6.51 -2.46
N ASP A 121 3.08 -7.75 -2.90
CA ASP A 121 4.24 -8.58 -2.55
C ASP A 121 5.35 -8.43 -3.59
N PHE A 122 6.32 -7.55 -3.34
CA PHE A 122 7.51 -7.36 -4.16
C PHE A 122 8.65 -8.32 -3.81
N TYR A 123 8.48 -9.15 -2.77
CA TYR A 123 9.54 -10.07 -2.35
C TYR A 123 9.85 -11.10 -3.44
N ASN A 124 8.82 -11.64 -4.12
CA ASN A 124 8.94 -12.52 -5.28
C ASN A 124 10.03 -13.60 -5.08
N ASP A 125 9.94 -14.37 -3.98
CA ASP A 125 10.89 -15.41 -3.58
C ASP A 125 12.34 -14.90 -3.53
N GLY A 126 12.54 -13.71 -3.02
CA GLY A 126 13.86 -13.08 -2.84
C GLY A 126 14.44 -12.37 -4.06
N LYS A 127 13.80 -12.43 -5.22
CA LYS A 127 14.33 -11.83 -6.45
C LYS A 127 14.27 -10.30 -6.44
N VAL A 128 13.22 -9.73 -5.88
CA VAL A 128 12.99 -8.26 -5.79
C VAL A 128 13.34 -7.56 -7.12
N ASP A 129 12.71 -8.01 -8.21
CA ASP A 129 13.02 -7.57 -9.58
C ASP A 129 12.08 -6.46 -10.08
N GLY A 130 11.15 -6.02 -9.23
CA GLY A 130 10.12 -5.02 -9.52
C GLY A 130 8.78 -5.63 -9.91
N ARG A 131 8.70 -6.93 -10.17
CA ARG A 131 7.43 -7.63 -10.31
C ARG A 131 6.81 -7.86 -8.93
N PHE A 132 5.48 -7.93 -8.87
CA PHE A 132 4.77 -8.10 -7.62
C PHE A 132 3.45 -8.84 -7.80
N ASP A 133 3.04 -9.52 -6.75
CA ASP A 133 1.71 -10.09 -6.63
C ASP A 133 0.81 -9.12 -5.88
N ILE A 134 -0.49 -9.10 -6.22
CA ILE A 134 -1.47 -8.21 -5.60
C ILE A 134 -2.53 -9.04 -4.90
N TYR A 135 -2.80 -8.70 -3.64
CA TYR A 135 -3.88 -9.27 -2.84
C TYR A 135 -4.87 -8.18 -2.46
N HIS A 136 -6.16 -8.44 -2.67
CA HIS A 136 -7.22 -7.67 -2.03
C HIS A 136 -7.49 -8.28 -0.65
N ILE A 137 -7.32 -7.49 0.41
CA ILE A 137 -7.45 -7.96 1.78
C ILE A 137 -8.79 -7.51 2.35
N PRO A 138 -9.71 -8.42 2.69
CA PRO A 138 -10.94 -8.08 3.38
C PRO A 138 -10.65 -7.35 4.69
N SER A 139 -11.18 -6.14 4.85
CA SER A 139 -10.92 -5.27 6.02
C SER A 139 -11.24 -5.97 7.36
N LYS A 140 -12.23 -6.85 7.38
CA LYS A 140 -12.57 -7.67 8.55
C LYS A 140 -11.36 -8.46 9.06
N LEU A 141 -10.58 -9.09 8.16
CA LEU A 141 -9.41 -9.88 8.54
C LEU A 141 -8.31 -9.02 9.18
N ILE A 142 -8.22 -7.75 8.82
CA ILE A 142 -7.28 -6.81 9.44
C ILE A 142 -7.78 -6.40 10.83
N TYR A 143 -9.04 -5.95 10.92
CA TYR A 143 -9.60 -5.43 12.17
C TYR A 143 -9.69 -6.47 13.28
N GLU A 144 -9.91 -7.73 12.94
CA GLU A 144 -10.00 -8.86 13.87
C GLU A 144 -8.67 -9.57 14.10
N ASN A 145 -7.59 -9.17 13.39
CA ASN A 145 -6.29 -9.81 13.57
C ASN A 145 -5.70 -9.53 14.95
N ARG A 146 -5.21 -10.59 15.61
CA ARG A 146 -4.47 -10.48 16.87
C ARG A 146 -3.10 -9.84 16.62
N VAL A 147 -2.85 -8.72 17.28
CA VAL A 147 -1.58 -7.99 17.23
C VAL A 147 -0.65 -8.47 18.36
N ASN A 148 -1.22 -8.89 19.49
CA ASN A 148 -0.52 -9.50 20.60
C ASN A 148 -1.44 -10.48 21.36
N LYS A 149 -0.97 -11.02 22.51
CA LYS A 149 -1.73 -12.02 23.30
C LYS A 149 -3.14 -11.53 23.72
N ASN A 150 -3.28 -10.24 23.99
CA ASN A 150 -4.47 -9.68 24.65
C ASN A 150 -5.28 -8.72 23.74
N GLN A 151 -4.78 -8.33 22.58
CA GLN A 151 -5.38 -7.28 21.76
C GLN A 151 -5.48 -7.66 20.29
N ILE A 152 -6.59 -7.29 19.68
CA ILE A 152 -6.76 -7.25 18.23
C ILE A 152 -6.41 -5.87 17.68
N PHE A 153 -6.41 -5.75 16.36
CA PHE A 153 -6.11 -4.48 15.67
C PHE A 153 -7.00 -3.33 16.16
N LYS A 154 -8.32 -3.55 16.24
CA LYS A 154 -9.28 -2.53 16.69
C LYS A 154 -9.01 -2.02 18.09
N ASP A 155 -8.59 -2.88 19.02
CA ASP A 155 -8.29 -2.48 20.40
C ASP A 155 -7.12 -1.48 20.40
N GLN A 156 -6.05 -1.78 19.67
CA GLN A 156 -4.90 -0.88 19.58
C GLN A 156 -5.23 0.44 18.86
N GLN A 157 -6.08 0.41 17.83
CA GLN A 157 -6.56 1.66 17.22
C GLN A 157 -7.38 2.49 18.19
N GLY A 158 -8.26 1.88 18.97
CA GLY A 158 -9.04 2.55 20.02
C GLY A 158 -8.16 3.23 21.07
N GLU A 159 -7.03 2.62 21.40
CA GLU A 159 -6.00 3.17 22.30
C GLU A 159 -5.07 4.20 21.59
N LYS A 160 -5.35 4.60 20.35
CA LYS A 160 -4.53 5.50 19.53
C LYS A 160 -3.09 4.98 19.28
N ARG A 161 -2.89 3.66 19.34
CA ARG A 161 -1.62 2.99 19.05
C ARG A 161 -1.52 2.66 17.57
N ARG A 162 -0.32 2.24 17.15
CA ARG A 162 -0.03 1.78 15.78
C ARG A 162 0.04 0.25 15.75
N PRO A 163 -1.02 -0.46 15.33
CA PRO A 163 -0.96 -1.90 15.16
C PRO A 163 0.13 -2.30 14.16
N ARG A 164 0.89 -3.35 14.48
CA ARG A 164 1.96 -3.87 13.61
C ARG A 164 1.93 -5.38 13.60
N PHE A 165 1.94 -5.97 12.40
CA PHE A 165 1.98 -7.42 12.18
C PHE A 165 2.39 -7.74 10.73
N CYS A 166 2.71 -8.99 10.43
CA CYS A 166 3.08 -9.43 9.09
C CYS A 166 1.82 -9.82 8.29
N ILE A 167 1.40 -8.98 7.34
CA ILE A 167 0.21 -9.26 6.50
C ILE A 167 0.37 -10.59 5.76
N LYS A 168 1.56 -10.86 5.22
CA LYS A 168 1.82 -12.10 4.45
C LYS A 168 1.57 -13.34 5.31
N LYS A 169 2.12 -13.38 6.52
CA LYS A 169 2.01 -14.51 7.45
C LYS A 169 0.65 -14.56 8.15
N ASP A 170 0.26 -13.44 8.78
CA ASP A 170 -0.83 -13.41 9.75
C ASP A 170 -2.21 -13.29 9.07
N ILE A 171 -2.26 -12.79 7.84
CA ILE A 171 -3.50 -12.62 7.08
C ILE A 171 -3.53 -13.52 5.85
N ILE A 172 -2.58 -13.37 4.92
CA ILE A 172 -2.64 -14.05 3.62
C ILE A 172 -2.47 -15.56 3.78
N ALA A 173 -1.39 -16.00 4.39
CA ALA A 173 -1.11 -17.43 4.57
C ALA A 173 -2.13 -18.10 5.49
N LYS A 174 -2.44 -17.48 6.63
CA LYS A 174 -3.40 -17.99 7.61
C LYS A 174 -4.79 -18.20 7.02
N ASN A 175 -5.25 -17.30 6.16
CA ASN A 175 -6.58 -17.36 5.55
C ASN A 175 -6.55 -17.95 4.12
N LYS A 176 -5.40 -18.43 3.65
CA LYS A 176 -5.22 -19.02 2.30
C LYS A 176 -5.71 -18.09 1.19
N LEU A 177 -5.50 -16.78 1.34
CA LEU A 177 -5.90 -15.82 0.33
C LEU A 177 -5.11 -16.03 -0.95
N LYS A 178 -5.80 -15.91 -2.09
CA LYS A 178 -5.18 -15.96 -3.41
C LYS A 178 -4.91 -14.56 -3.92
N PRO A 179 -3.82 -14.34 -4.67
CA PRO A 179 -3.59 -13.06 -5.31
C PRO A 179 -4.65 -12.82 -6.39
N ILE A 180 -5.09 -11.58 -6.53
CA ILE A 180 -5.98 -11.14 -7.62
C ILE A 180 -5.21 -10.87 -8.91
N ALA A 181 -3.88 -10.67 -8.81
CA ALA A 181 -2.97 -10.59 -9.94
C ALA A 181 -1.58 -11.09 -9.51
N THR A 182 -0.86 -11.76 -10.41
CA THR A 182 0.46 -12.34 -10.14
C THR A 182 1.50 -11.83 -11.11
N LYS A 183 2.74 -11.68 -10.62
CA LYS A 183 3.92 -11.26 -11.41
C LYS A 183 3.65 -10.01 -12.26
N VAL A 184 2.87 -9.07 -11.68
CA VAL A 184 2.50 -7.81 -12.34
C VAL A 184 3.75 -7.03 -12.71
N LYS A 185 3.73 -6.47 -13.91
CA LYS A 185 4.76 -5.61 -14.47
C LYS A 185 4.11 -4.31 -14.96
N VAL A 186 4.60 -3.17 -14.49
CA VAL A 186 4.02 -1.84 -14.79
C VAL A 186 4.92 -0.93 -15.65
N TRP A 187 5.97 -1.49 -16.27
CA TRP A 187 6.93 -0.80 -17.16
C TRP A 187 7.09 -1.49 -18.51
#